data_223865b9f106463aa75c376a3f162c16
#
_entry.id   223865b9f106463aa75c376a3f162c16
#
_cell.length_a   1.000
_cell.length_b   1.000
_cell.length_c   1.000
_cell.angle_alpha   90.00
_cell.angle_beta   90.00
_cell.angle_gamma   90.00
#
_symmetry.space_group_name_H-M   'P 1'
#
loop_
_entity.id
_entity.type
_entity.pdbx_description
1 polymer ?
#
loop_
_entity_poly.entity_id
_entity_poly.type
_entity_poly.pdbx_seq_one_letter_code
_entity_poly.pdbx_strand_id
1 'polypeptide(L)'
;MKNPNRFLWVTIGFVVGLLGAGLYFGQARPVMAATSDRFEDFIMCTGSVAVAPRAQTDGVWILDYRKGKLLGTVIDRLLGKIVGWAEVDLTSEFGITPNQNVHFLMTTGQIAYNQAALYVAETTTGKLAVYTMGARLDGQAGIGIRRHDIVLFRQSPPKDTNVGLPGTGG
;
A
#
# COMPACT_ATOMS: atom_id res chain seq x y z
N MET A 1 7.27 -62.01 15.30
CA MET A 1 5.91 -61.49 15.30
C MET A 1 5.96 -59.99 15.05
N LYS A 2 5.57 -59.51 13.85
CA LYS A 2 5.50 -58.04 13.53
C LYS A 2 4.26 -57.47 14.21
N ASN A 3 4.42 -56.50 15.13
CA ASN A 3 3.33 -55.82 15.81
C ASN A 3 2.54 -54.94 14.80
N PRO A 4 1.33 -55.33 14.38
CA PRO A 4 0.54 -54.58 13.37
C PRO A 4 0.17 -53.14 13.86
N ASN A 5 0.10 -52.95 15.17
CA ASN A 5 -0.27 -51.67 15.77
C ASN A 5 0.79 -50.58 15.56
N ARG A 6 2.07 -50.90 15.38
CA ARG A 6 3.12 -49.90 15.14
C ARG A 6 2.97 -49.24 13.77
N PHE A 7 2.57 -50.04 12.77
CA PHE A 7 2.34 -49.52 11.42
C PHE A 7 1.15 -48.58 11.38
N LEU A 8 0.07 -48.92 12.09
CA LEU A 8 -1.14 -48.11 12.21
C LEU A 8 -0.85 -46.74 12.82
N TRP A 9 -0.07 -46.67 13.89
CA TRP A 9 0.26 -45.42 14.57
C TRP A 9 1.17 -44.52 13.70
N VAL A 10 2.11 -45.09 12.95
CA VAL A 10 2.95 -44.35 12.00
C VAL A 10 2.13 -43.76 10.87
N THR A 11 1.17 -44.52 10.32
CA THR A 11 0.30 -44.04 9.24
C THR A 11 -0.62 -42.91 9.72
N ILE A 12 -1.21 -43.02 10.91
CA ILE A 12 -2.02 -41.96 11.51
C ILE A 12 -1.20 -40.70 11.73
N GLY A 13 0.02 -40.83 12.30
CA GLY A 13 0.92 -39.69 12.52
C GLY A 13 1.31 -38.98 11.22
N PHE A 14 1.54 -39.73 10.14
CA PHE A 14 1.86 -39.19 8.82
C PHE A 14 0.68 -38.42 8.20
N VAL A 15 -0.53 -38.97 8.29
CA VAL A 15 -1.75 -38.32 7.78
C VAL A 15 -2.05 -37.03 8.55
N VAL A 16 -1.94 -37.06 9.88
CA VAL A 16 -2.14 -35.86 10.71
C VAL A 16 -1.08 -34.81 10.43
N GLY A 17 0.17 -35.22 10.22
CA GLY A 17 1.27 -34.33 9.85
C GLY A 17 1.05 -33.66 8.49
N LEU A 18 0.60 -34.41 7.48
CA LEU A 18 0.26 -33.88 6.16
C LEU A 18 -0.93 -32.90 6.21
N LEU A 19 -1.97 -33.21 6.97
CA LEU A 19 -3.10 -32.31 7.16
C LEU A 19 -2.69 -31.03 7.88
N GLY A 20 -1.87 -31.14 8.93
CA GLY A 20 -1.34 -29.97 9.64
C GLY A 20 -0.45 -29.09 8.75
N ALA A 21 0.43 -29.71 7.96
CA ALA A 21 1.27 -28.99 7.00
C ALA A 21 0.41 -28.33 5.91
N GLY A 22 -0.59 -29.01 5.37
CA GLY A 22 -1.52 -28.46 4.38
C GLY A 22 -2.29 -27.24 4.91
N LEU A 23 -2.75 -27.27 6.15
CA LEU A 23 -3.41 -26.14 6.80
C LEU A 23 -2.44 -24.98 7.08
N TYR A 24 -1.20 -25.26 7.44
CA TYR A 24 -0.19 -24.24 7.73
C TYR A 24 0.31 -23.55 6.45
N PHE A 25 0.66 -24.31 5.42
CA PHE A 25 1.12 -23.77 4.13
C PHE A 25 -0.01 -23.27 3.23
N GLY A 26 -1.23 -23.77 3.38
CA GLY A 26 -2.40 -23.28 2.63
C GLY A 26 -2.86 -21.88 3.04
N GLN A 27 -2.33 -21.34 4.14
CA GLN A 27 -2.53 -19.94 4.56
C GLN A 27 -1.48 -18.98 3.97
N ALA A 28 -0.75 -19.35 2.93
CA ALA A 28 0.11 -18.45 2.21
C ALA A 28 -0.71 -17.23 1.75
N ARG A 29 -0.55 -16.12 2.47
CA ARG A 29 -1.20 -14.84 2.12
C ARG A 29 -0.67 -14.42 0.76
N PRO A 30 -1.52 -14.06 -0.21
CA PRO A 30 -1.03 -13.52 -1.45
C PRO A 30 -0.21 -12.28 -1.13
N VAL A 31 1.10 -12.33 -1.38
CA VAL A 31 1.97 -11.16 -1.33
C VAL A 31 1.60 -10.35 -2.56
N MET A 32 0.85 -9.27 -2.37
CA MET A 32 0.59 -8.31 -3.44
C MET A 32 1.87 -7.52 -3.67
N ALA A 33 2.54 -7.81 -4.77
CA ALA A 33 3.73 -7.09 -5.17
C ALA A 33 3.34 -5.68 -5.61
N ALA A 34 3.81 -4.66 -4.90
CA ALA A 34 3.79 -3.30 -5.39
C ALA A 34 4.87 -3.15 -6.46
N THR A 35 4.50 -2.62 -7.62
CA THR A 35 5.43 -2.33 -8.70
C THR A 35 5.46 -0.83 -8.97
N SER A 36 6.61 -0.31 -9.35
CA SER A 36 6.79 1.09 -9.75
C SER A 36 7.61 1.12 -11.02
N ASP A 37 7.18 1.94 -11.97
CA ASP A 37 7.88 2.19 -13.23
C ASP A 37 7.85 3.68 -13.57
N ARG A 38 8.87 4.13 -14.30
CA ARG A 38 9.04 5.52 -14.70
C ARG A 38 9.44 5.62 -16.16
N PHE A 39 8.72 6.47 -16.88
CA PHE A 39 9.04 6.81 -18.25
C PHE A 39 8.79 8.28 -18.52
N GLU A 40 9.78 9.00 -19.04
CA GLU A 40 9.73 10.44 -19.32
C GLU A 40 9.20 11.25 -18.13
N ASP A 41 8.07 11.92 -18.31
CA ASP A 41 7.42 12.78 -17.33
C ASP A 41 6.42 12.05 -16.41
N PHE A 42 6.35 10.71 -16.49
CA PHE A 42 5.39 9.91 -15.75
C PHE A 42 6.04 8.89 -14.82
N ILE A 43 5.45 8.73 -13.64
CA ILE A 43 5.67 7.56 -12.77
C ILE A 43 4.34 6.85 -12.58
N MET A 44 4.37 5.53 -12.65
CA MET A 44 3.23 4.68 -12.32
C MET A 44 3.62 3.70 -11.22
N CYS A 45 2.74 3.49 -10.25
CA CYS A 45 2.85 2.40 -9.31
C CYS A 45 1.48 1.84 -8.92
N THR A 46 1.47 0.63 -8.37
CA THR A 46 0.26 -0.06 -7.93
C THR A 46 0.31 -0.35 -6.45
N GLY A 47 -0.85 -0.53 -5.84
CA GLY A 47 -0.96 -0.93 -4.44
C GLY A 47 -2.38 -1.31 -4.07
N SER A 48 -2.53 -2.10 -3.02
CA SER A 48 -3.84 -2.54 -2.54
C SER A 48 -4.70 -1.38 -2.05
N VAL A 49 -5.95 -1.34 -2.45
CA VAL A 49 -6.93 -0.34 -2.02
C VAL A 49 -8.17 -1.02 -1.46
N ALA A 50 -8.56 -0.65 -0.25
CA ALA A 50 -9.81 -1.07 0.35
C ALA A 50 -10.94 -0.11 -0.08
N VAL A 51 -11.73 -0.49 -1.06
CA VAL A 51 -12.89 0.30 -1.54
C VAL A 51 -14.15 0.06 -0.72
N ALA A 52 -14.21 -1.04 0.03
CA ALA A 52 -15.25 -1.38 0.99
C ALA A 52 -14.65 -2.30 2.07
N PRO A 53 -15.31 -2.48 3.25
CA PRO A 53 -14.75 -3.20 4.40
C PRO A 53 -14.23 -4.62 4.11
N ARG A 54 -14.71 -5.26 3.04
CA ARG A 54 -14.28 -6.61 2.63
C ARG A 54 -13.90 -6.72 1.16
N ALA A 55 -13.88 -5.60 0.43
CA ALA A 55 -13.52 -5.56 -0.99
C ALA A 55 -12.17 -4.88 -1.16
N GLN A 56 -11.16 -5.68 -1.40
CA GLN A 56 -9.83 -5.25 -1.81
C GLN A 56 -9.74 -5.27 -3.33
N THR A 57 -9.12 -4.27 -3.91
CA THR A 57 -8.78 -4.21 -5.32
C THR A 57 -7.38 -3.61 -5.49
N ASP A 58 -6.85 -3.67 -6.70
CA ASP A 58 -5.64 -2.94 -7.03
C ASP A 58 -5.97 -1.50 -7.37
N GLY A 59 -5.23 -0.60 -6.75
CA GLY A 59 -5.18 0.80 -7.11
C GLY A 59 -3.99 1.07 -8.03
N VAL A 60 -4.21 1.93 -9.01
CA VAL A 60 -3.17 2.42 -9.91
C VAL A 60 -2.98 3.90 -9.64
N TRP A 61 -1.73 4.29 -9.43
CA TRP A 61 -1.30 5.64 -9.20
C TRP A 61 -0.44 6.11 -10.36
N ILE A 62 -0.71 7.30 -10.88
CA ILE A 62 0.07 7.92 -11.95
C ILE A 62 0.42 9.33 -11.52
N LEU A 63 1.69 9.66 -11.58
CA LEU A 63 2.18 11.02 -11.38
C LEU A 63 2.62 11.60 -12.72
N ASP A 64 1.99 12.70 -13.11
CA ASP A 64 2.42 13.56 -14.22
C ASP A 64 3.33 14.65 -13.65
N TYR A 65 4.63 14.53 -13.86
CA TYR A 65 5.62 15.49 -13.37
C TYR A 65 5.43 16.89 -13.94
N ARG A 66 5.13 16.96 -15.25
CA ARG A 66 5.06 18.24 -15.96
C ARG A 66 3.91 19.08 -15.45
N LYS A 67 2.81 18.42 -15.11
CA LYS A 67 1.64 19.08 -14.55
C LYS A 67 1.64 19.13 -13.03
N GLY A 68 2.53 18.36 -12.38
CA GLY A 68 2.52 18.21 -10.92
C GLY A 68 1.25 17.55 -10.39
N LYS A 69 0.63 16.64 -11.16
CA LYS A 69 -0.64 16.03 -10.81
C LYS A 69 -0.51 14.57 -10.47
N LEU A 70 -1.03 14.20 -9.33
CA LEU A 70 -1.18 12.82 -8.89
C LEU A 70 -2.60 12.34 -9.24
N LEU A 71 -2.66 11.32 -10.05
CA LEU A 71 -3.89 10.63 -10.45
C LEU A 71 -4.00 9.29 -9.75
N GLY A 72 -5.19 8.89 -9.36
CA GLY A 72 -5.47 7.60 -8.77
C GLY A 72 -6.72 6.98 -9.36
N THR A 73 -6.69 5.68 -9.57
CA THR A 73 -7.86 4.90 -9.97
C THR A 73 -7.83 3.51 -9.37
N VAL A 74 -8.97 2.84 -9.35
CA VAL A 74 -9.11 1.45 -8.93
C VAL A 74 -9.69 0.61 -10.06
N ILE A 75 -9.40 -0.67 -10.03
CA ILE A 75 -9.90 -1.63 -11.02
C ILE A 75 -11.05 -2.42 -10.42
N ASP A 76 -12.18 -2.45 -11.12
CA ASP A 76 -13.26 -3.37 -10.78
C ASP A 76 -12.79 -4.81 -11.00
N ARG A 77 -12.79 -5.62 -9.94
CA ARG A 77 -12.25 -6.98 -9.99
C ARG A 77 -13.11 -7.95 -10.81
N LEU A 78 -14.40 -7.67 -10.94
CA LEU A 78 -15.31 -8.54 -11.69
C LEU A 78 -15.27 -8.24 -13.18
N LEU A 79 -15.20 -6.97 -13.52
CA LEU A 79 -15.30 -6.49 -14.90
C LEU A 79 -13.94 -6.16 -15.52
N GLY A 80 -12.88 -6.05 -14.71
CA GLY A 80 -11.56 -5.59 -15.16
C GLY A 80 -11.56 -4.14 -15.66
N LYS A 81 -12.56 -3.33 -15.25
CA LYS A 81 -12.72 -1.96 -15.72
C LYS A 81 -12.18 -0.93 -14.73
N ILE A 82 -11.71 0.19 -15.26
CA ILE A 82 -11.33 1.36 -14.47
C ILE A 82 -12.60 1.99 -13.87
N VAL A 83 -12.57 2.26 -12.55
CA VAL A 83 -13.69 2.84 -11.81
C VAL A 83 -13.37 4.29 -11.46
N GLY A 84 -13.58 5.20 -12.39
CA GLY A 84 -13.37 6.62 -12.17
C GLY A 84 -11.91 7.02 -11.90
N TRP A 85 -11.69 8.31 -11.68
CA TRP A 85 -10.41 8.91 -11.39
C TRP A 85 -10.51 9.86 -10.19
N ALA A 86 -9.48 9.87 -9.36
CA ALA A 86 -9.25 10.90 -8.36
C ALA A 86 -7.96 11.65 -8.72
N GLU A 87 -7.88 12.93 -8.40
CA GLU A 87 -6.76 13.81 -8.72
C GLU A 87 -6.36 14.64 -7.51
N VAL A 88 -5.06 14.88 -7.35
CA VAL A 88 -4.46 15.80 -6.38
C VAL A 88 -3.42 16.65 -7.09
N ASP A 89 -3.44 17.96 -6.83
CA ASP A 89 -2.42 18.89 -7.30
C ASP A 89 -1.26 18.93 -6.31
N LEU A 90 -0.17 18.24 -6.67
CA LEU A 90 1.04 18.19 -5.85
C LEU A 90 1.79 19.51 -5.83
N THR A 91 1.65 20.36 -6.85
CA THR A 91 2.32 21.67 -6.86
C THR A 91 1.84 22.53 -5.69
N SER A 92 0.52 22.54 -5.49
CA SER A 92 -0.11 23.21 -4.35
C SER A 92 0.27 22.55 -3.01
N GLU A 93 0.20 21.23 -2.93
CA GLU A 93 0.42 20.52 -1.67
C GLU A 93 1.88 20.58 -1.18
N PHE A 94 2.85 20.52 -2.09
CA PHE A 94 4.26 20.63 -1.77
C PHE A 94 4.76 22.09 -1.72
N GLY A 95 3.94 23.06 -2.14
CA GLY A 95 4.30 24.47 -2.22
C GLY A 95 5.39 24.71 -3.28
N ILE A 96 5.23 24.09 -4.45
CA ILE A 96 6.15 24.20 -5.58
C ILE A 96 5.86 25.50 -6.32
N THR A 97 6.87 26.32 -6.54
CA THR A 97 6.74 27.55 -7.31
C THR A 97 6.80 27.28 -8.81
N PRO A 98 6.15 28.13 -9.64
CA PRO A 98 6.27 28.00 -11.09
C PRO A 98 7.74 28.00 -11.55
N ASN A 99 8.05 27.16 -12.53
CA ASN A 99 9.40 26.95 -13.10
C ASN A 99 10.44 26.32 -12.14
N GLN A 100 10.04 25.86 -10.98
CA GLN A 100 10.90 25.09 -10.12
C GLN A 100 11.14 23.69 -10.74
N ASN A 101 12.43 23.31 -10.86
CA ASN A 101 12.78 21.96 -11.28
C ASN A 101 12.49 20.99 -10.12
N VAL A 102 11.49 20.16 -10.26
CA VAL A 102 11.04 19.22 -9.24
C VAL A 102 11.41 17.79 -9.61
N HIS A 103 11.75 17.02 -8.61
CA HIS A 103 12.08 15.61 -8.75
C HIS A 103 11.27 14.78 -7.75
N PHE A 104 10.31 14.04 -8.26
CA PHE A 104 9.49 13.16 -7.45
C PHE A 104 9.99 11.72 -7.50
N LEU A 105 9.94 11.07 -6.34
CA LEU A 105 10.01 9.63 -6.18
C LEU A 105 8.68 9.15 -5.66
N MET A 106 8.22 8.00 -6.14
CA MET A 106 6.92 7.46 -5.78
C MET A 106 7.00 5.95 -5.60
N THR A 107 6.45 5.46 -4.51
CA THR A 107 6.34 4.03 -4.21
C THR A 107 5.15 3.76 -3.31
N THR A 108 4.68 2.52 -3.29
CA THR A 108 3.63 2.09 -2.37
C THR A 108 4.19 1.15 -1.31
N GLY A 109 3.55 1.16 -0.15
CA GLY A 109 3.84 0.24 0.93
C GLY A 109 2.57 -0.12 1.69
N GLN A 110 2.47 -1.35 2.16
CA GLN A 110 1.31 -1.80 2.92
C GLN A 110 1.34 -1.20 4.34
N ILE A 111 0.27 -0.50 4.73
CA ILE A 111 0.11 0.13 6.05
C ILE A 111 -0.91 -0.57 6.93
N ALA A 112 -1.85 -1.30 6.33
CA ALA A 112 -2.87 -2.07 7.03
C ALA A 112 -3.27 -3.29 6.20
N TYR A 113 -4.07 -4.16 6.78
CA TYR A 113 -4.65 -5.28 6.03
C TYR A 113 -5.47 -4.74 4.85
N ASN A 114 -5.14 -5.18 3.64
CA ASN A 114 -5.78 -4.76 2.39
C ASN A 114 -5.66 -3.27 2.04
N GLN A 115 -4.75 -2.52 2.66
CA GLN A 115 -4.55 -1.11 2.37
C GLN A 115 -3.07 -0.78 2.21
N ALA A 116 -2.71 -0.26 1.05
CA ALA A 116 -1.42 0.37 0.82
C ALA A 116 -1.52 1.90 0.94
N ALA A 117 -0.46 2.51 1.44
CA ALA A 117 -0.21 3.93 1.27
C ALA A 117 0.67 4.15 0.04
N LEU A 118 0.50 5.30 -0.58
CA LEU A 118 1.43 5.88 -1.52
C LEU A 118 2.35 6.86 -0.79
N TYR A 119 3.63 6.70 -0.96
CA TYR A 119 4.66 7.63 -0.50
C TYR A 119 5.16 8.43 -1.68
N VAL A 120 5.10 9.76 -1.57
CA VAL A 120 5.59 10.69 -2.58
C VAL A 120 6.66 11.56 -1.92
N ALA A 121 7.89 11.46 -2.40
CA ALA A 121 8.99 12.32 -1.96
C ALA A 121 9.34 13.31 -3.06
N GLU A 122 9.34 14.60 -2.72
CA GLU A 122 9.88 15.65 -3.58
C GLU A 122 11.31 15.97 -3.09
N THR A 123 12.30 15.69 -3.93
CA THR A 123 13.70 15.67 -3.51
C THR A 123 14.37 17.05 -3.49
N THR A 124 13.82 18.04 -4.18
CA THR A 124 14.35 19.41 -4.22
C THR A 124 14.07 20.15 -2.92
N THR A 125 12.81 20.12 -2.46
CA THR A 125 12.40 20.71 -1.18
C THR A 125 12.67 19.80 0.02
N GLY A 126 12.87 18.49 -0.22
CA GLY A 126 13.09 17.50 0.82
C GLY A 126 11.82 17.15 1.60
N LYS A 127 10.65 17.20 0.98
CA LYS A 127 9.37 16.84 1.58
C LYS A 127 8.94 15.42 1.20
N LEU A 128 8.35 14.72 2.17
CA LEU A 128 7.72 13.40 2.00
C LEU A 128 6.25 13.51 2.41
N ALA A 129 5.36 13.07 1.55
CA ALA A 129 3.94 13.00 1.83
C ALA A 129 3.41 11.56 1.74
N VAL A 130 2.34 11.28 2.48
CA VAL A 130 1.69 9.97 2.57
C VAL A 130 0.24 10.12 2.14
N TYR A 131 -0.16 9.33 1.16
CA TYR A 131 -1.51 9.31 0.61
C TYR A 131 -2.14 7.93 0.71
N THR A 132 -3.46 7.89 0.81
CA THR A 132 -4.25 6.67 0.56
C THR A 132 -5.36 6.97 -0.43
N MET A 133 -5.84 5.93 -1.07
CA MET A 133 -7.00 6.00 -1.97
C MET A 133 -8.10 5.08 -1.43
N GLY A 134 -9.35 5.48 -1.62
CA GLY A 134 -10.50 4.72 -1.16
C GLY A 134 -11.81 5.34 -1.60
N ALA A 135 -12.92 4.89 -1.03
CA ALA A 135 -14.22 5.52 -1.25
C ALA A 135 -14.21 6.99 -0.81
N ARG A 136 -14.94 7.84 -1.50
CA ARG A 136 -15.08 9.26 -1.15
C ARG A 136 -15.77 9.41 0.22
N LEU A 137 -15.26 10.35 1.02
CA LEU A 137 -15.80 10.62 2.36
C LEU A 137 -16.98 11.61 2.36
N ASP A 138 -17.20 12.31 1.25
CA ASP A 138 -18.29 13.29 1.08
C ASP A 138 -19.64 12.66 0.73
N GLY A 139 -19.75 11.33 0.78
CA GLY A 139 -20.97 10.59 0.45
C GLY A 139 -21.29 10.48 -1.04
N GLN A 140 -20.47 11.07 -1.91
CA GLN A 140 -20.61 10.91 -3.36
C GLN A 140 -20.04 9.59 -3.82
N ALA A 141 -20.63 9.03 -4.88
CA ALA A 141 -20.08 7.81 -5.51
C ALA A 141 -18.71 8.10 -6.13
N GLY A 142 -17.80 7.12 -6.06
CA GLY A 142 -16.48 7.20 -6.65
C GLY A 142 -15.34 7.03 -5.65
N ILE A 143 -14.14 7.29 -6.13
CA ILE A 143 -12.90 7.18 -5.36
C ILE A 143 -12.36 8.58 -5.02
N GLY A 144 -11.61 8.65 -3.93
CA GLY A 144 -10.90 9.85 -3.50
C GLY A 144 -9.49 9.53 -3.06
N ILE A 145 -8.59 10.49 -3.23
CA ILE A 145 -7.23 10.48 -2.67
C ILE A 145 -7.23 11.32 -1.42
N ARG A 146 -6.65 10.80 -0.35
CA ARG A 146 -6.51 11.49 0.93
C ARG A 146 -5.04 11.57 1.31
N ARG A 147 -4.56 12.79 1.56
CA ARG A 147 -3.27 13.01 2.23
C ARG A 147 -3.43 12.78 3.73
N HIS A 148 -2.52 12.02 4.33
CA HIS A 148 -2.45 11.78 5.77
C HIS A 148 -1.44 12.70 6.43
N ASP A 149 -0.28 12.88 5.79
CA ASP A 149 0.80 13.67 6.35
C ASP A 149 1.73 14.21 5.26
N ILE A 150 2.47 15.25 5.59
CA ILE A 150 3.58 15.80 4.80
C ILE A 150 4.65 16.36 5.73
N VAL A 151 5.89 15.86 5.60
CA VAL A 151 7.00 16.21 6.49
C VAL A 151 8.27 16.52 5.71
N LEU A 152 9.18 17.29 6.31
CA LEU A 152 10.53 17.50 5.79
C LEU A 152 11.43 16.36 6.24
N PHE A 153 11.99 15.57 5.31
CA PHE A 153 12.93 14.49 5.63
C PHE A 153 14.41 14.91 5.64
N ARG A 154 14.73 16.12 5.14
CA ARG A 154 16.09 16.67 5.16
C ARG A 154 16.42 17.46 6.42
N GLN A 155 15.46 17.74 7.29
CA GLN A 155 15.74 18.30 8.61
C GLN A 155 16.01 17.14 9.57
N SER A 156 17.04 17.33 10.43
CA SER A 156 17.25 16.40 11.54
C SER A 156 15.95 16.31 12.36
N PRO A 157 15.50 15.10 12.72
CA PRO A 157 14.28 14.96 13.51
C PRO A 157 14.41 15.81 14.79
N PRO A 158 13.32 16.46 15.24
CA PRO A 158 13.32 17.15 16.52
C PRO A 158 13.82 16.19 17.60
N LYS A 159 14.71 16.64 18.44
CA LYS A 159 15.43 15.82 19.43
C LYS A 159 14.53 15.23 20.54
N ASP A 160 13.25 15.58 20.54
CA ASP A 160 12.30 15.19 21.59
C ASP A 160 10.99 14.68 21.00
N THR A 161 10.99 13.42 20.57
CA THR A 161 9.75 12.66 20.60
C THR A 161 10.06 11.32 21.27
N ASN A 162 9.95 11.31 22.59
CA ASN A 162 9.75 10.09 23.36
C ASN A 162 8.47 9.43 22.83
N VAL A 163 8.58 8.58 21.85
CA VAL A 163 7.58 7.57 21.58
C VAL A 163 7.69 6.57 22.71
N GLY A 164 6.96 6.84 23.80
CA GLY A 164 6.74 5.87 24.86
C GLY A 164 6.09 4.65 24.23
N LEU A 165 6.88 3.60 24.07
CA LEU A 165 6.32 2.27 23.83
C LEU A 165 5.36 1.98 24.99
N PRO A 166 4.13 1.52 24.75
CA PRO A 166 3.23 1.10 25.83
C PRO A 166 3.94 -0.02 26.58
N GLY A 167 4.23 0.25 27.88
CA GLY A 167 4.87 -0.69 28.75
C GLY A 167 4.10 -2.00 28.80
N THR A 168 4.77 -3.09 28.57
CA THR A 168 4.35 -4.42 28.97
C THR A 168 4.33 -4.43 30.49
N GLY A 169 3.18 -4.08 31.09
CA GLY A 169 2.92 -4.31 32.50
C GLY A 169 2.78 -5.80 32.76
N GLY A 170 3.54 -6.28 33.74
CA GLY A 170 3.58 -7.65 34.19
C GLY A 170 2.30 -8.11 34.90
#